data_72e07e5fbf11358ea2bb26645df50407
#
_entry.id   72e07e5fbf11358ea2bb26645df50407
#
_cell.length_a   1.000
_cell.length_b   1.000
_cell.length_c   1.000
_cell.angle_alpha   90.00
_cell.angle_beta   90.00
_cell.angle_gamma   90.00
#
_symmetry.space_group_name_H-M   'P 1'
#
loop_
_entity.id
_entity.type
_entity.pdbx_description
1 polymer ?
#
loop_
_entity_poly.entity_id
_entity_poly.type
_entity_poly.pdbx_seq_one_letter_code
_entity_poly.pdbx_strand_id
1 'polypeptide(L)'
;MAYQNRFNSVDLLIAQLLPLASQPGVDPLVLSAMAGIVAVEAVTAYELAIKDIFEDFSKRKHNVFGCFVKTTYSRLNGRIKYQEIKDNMVKSYGDKYLQKFVSKKDLKSQVVFTTEHVDLVQTYDSLVLGRHTFVHSGNLTMTLTEAIRYYTIGKQLIIALDEAMKR
;
A
#
# COMPACT_ATOMS: atom_id res chain seq x y z
N MET A 1 11.17 -8.53 -8.12
CA MET A 1 11.79 -7.50 -7.29
C MET A 1 11.49 -7.80 -5.83
N ALA A 2 12.40 -7.48 -4.90
CA ALA A 2 12.24 -7.90 -3.49
C ALA A 2 10.91 -7.43 -2.87
N TYR A 3 10.50 -6.18 -3.13
CA TYR A 3 9.26 -5.63 -2.58
C TYR A 3 7.97 -6.34 -3.02
N GLN A 4 7.96 -6.97 -4.20
CA GLN A 4 6.78 -7.69 -4.70
C GLN A 4 6.42 -8.90 -3.83
N ASN A 5 7.43 -9.52 -3.21
CA ASN A 5 7.21 -10.65 -2.30
C ASN A 5 6.43 -10.23 -1.03
N ARG A 6 6.40 -8.91 -0.72
CA ARG A 6 5.61 -8.40 0.40
C ARG A 6 4.11 -8.58 0.22
N PHE A 7 3.65 -8.71 -1.01
CA PHE A 7 2.23 -8.91 -1.30
C PHE A 7 1.79 -10.37 -1.18
N ASN A 8 2.72 -11.33 -1.24
CA ASN A 8 2.39 -12.75 -1.24
C ASN A 8 1.62 -13.19 0.02
N SER A 9 1.97 -12.65 1.20
CA SER A 9 1.27 -12.97 2.46
C SER A 9 -0.19 -12.50 2.42
N VAL A 10 -0.43 -11.31 1.88
CA VAL A 10 -1.78 -10.76 1.74
C VAL A 10 -2.59 -11.54 0.72
N ASP A 11 -1.99 -11.86 -0.43
CA ASP A 11 -2.65 -12.62 -1.49
C ASP A 11 -3.02 -14.04 -1.00
N LEU A 12 -2.13 -14.69 -0.22
CA LEU A 12 -2.42 -15.99 0.43
C LEU A 12 -3.52 -15.87 1.49
N LEU A 13 -3.49 -14.84 2.33
CA LEU A 13 -4.54 -14.59 3.32
C LEU A 13 -5.91 -14.42 2.65
N ILE A 14 -5.99 -13.59 1.60
CA ILE A 14 -7.22 -13.40 0.83
C ILE A 14 -7.72 -14.72 0.25
N ALA A 15 -6.84 -15.53 -0.33
CA ALA A 15 -7.20 -16.84 -0.89
C ALA A 15 -7.77 -17.80 0.18
N GLN A 16 -7.35 -17.69 1.44
CA GLN A 16 -7.88 -18.48 2.54
C GLN A 16 -9.20 -17.92 3.10
N LEU A 17 -9.37 -16.59 3.13
CA LEU A 17 -10.56 -15.95 3.69
C LEU A 17 -11.78 -16.02 2.75
N LEU A 18 -11.57 -15.92 1.42
CA LEU A 18 -12.66 -15.89 0.45
C LEU A 18 -13.59 -17.12 0.52
N PRO A 19 -13.08 -18.40 0.59
CA PRO A 19 -13.94 -19.55 0.74
C PRO A 19 -14.75 -19.55 2.06
N LEU A 20 -14.14 -19.05 3.14
CA LEU A 20 -14.82 -18.96 4.44
C LEU A 20 -15.92 -17.89 4.42
N ALA A 21 -15.63 -16.74 3.84
CA ALA A 21 -16.59 -15.63 3.72
C ALA A 21 -17.78 -15.95 2.79
N SER A 22 -17.61 -16.92 1.88
CA SER A 22 -18.65 -17.35 0.94
C SER A 22 -19.59 -18.41 1.51
N GLN A 23 -19.38 -18.88 2.74
CA GLN A 23 -20.24 -19.89 3.35
C GLN A 23 -21.61 -19.27 3.72
N PRO A 24 -22.72 -20.00 3.56
CA PRO A 24 -24.04 -19.54 4.00
C PRO A 24 -24.09 -19.28 5.52
N GLY A 25 -24.64 -18.13 5.93
CA GLY A 25 -24.87 -17.83 7.34
C GLY A 25 -23.64 -17.33 8.12
N VAL A 26 -22.57 -16.93 7.44
CA VAL A 26 -21.43 -16.29 8.12
C VAL A 26 -21.87 -15.01 8.82
N ASP A 27 -21.53 -14.90 10.11
CA ASP A 27 -21.86 -13.75 10.93
C ASP A 27 -21.23 -12.47 10.35
N PRO A 28 -22.01 -11.37 10.20
CA PRO A 28 -21.49 -10.07 9.75
C PRO A 28 -20.30 -9.56 10.57
N LEU A 29 -20.22 -9.85 11.86
CA LEU A 29 -19.08 -9.49 12.71
C LEU A 29 -17.81 -10.23 12.28
N VAL A 30 -17.92 -11.48 11.87
CA VAL A 30 -16.79 -12.27 11.35
C VAL A 30 -16.32 -11.68 10.01
N LEU A 31 -17.24 -11.30 9.12
CA LEU A 31 -16.90 -10.65 7.86
C LEU A 31 -16.20 -9.30 8.07
N SER A 32 -16.67 -8.51 9.04
CA SER A 32 -16.02 -7.24 9.42
C SER A 32 -14.62 -7.46 9.98
N ALA A 33 -14.43 -8.47 10.82
CA ALA A 33 -13.12 -8.84 11.36
C ALA A 33 -12.15 -9.28 10.23
N MET A 34 -12.63 -10.11 9.28
CA MET A 34 -11.86 -10.52 8.13
C MET A 34 -11.41 -9.30 7.26
N ALA A 35 -12.33 -8.36 7.04
CA ALA A 35 -12.02 -7.12 6.33
C ALA A 35 -10.93 -6.31 7.04
N GLY A 36 -11.03 -6.21 8.37
CA GLY A 36 -10.01 -5.53 9.19
C GLY A 36 -8.64 -6.18 9.11
N ILE A 37 -8.59 -7.51 9.19
CA ILE A 37 -7.34 -8.26 9.05
C ILE A 37 -6.71 -8.03 7.67
N VAL A 38 -7.50 -8.08 6.59
CA VAL A 38 -7.01 -7.78 5.23
C VAL A 38 -6.45 -6.37 5.15
N ALA A 39 -7.14 -5.36 5.73
CA ALA A 39 -6.67 -3.98 5.73
C ALA A 39 -5.34 -3.82 6.48
N VAL A 40 -5.18 -4.49 7.64
CA VAL A 40 -3.94 -4.46 8.43
C VAL A 40 -2.78 -5.07 7.66
N GLU A 41 -2.96 -6.27 7.11
CA GLU A 41 -1.93 -6.97 6.35
C GLU A 41 -1.57 -6.22 5.06
N ALA A 42 -2.55 -5.70 4.34
CA ALA A 42 -2.34 -4.92 3.13
C ALA A 42 -1.50 -3.66 3.38
N VAL A 43 -1.83 -2.87 4.40
CA VAL A 43 -1.10 -1.65 4.75
C VAL A 43 0.29 -1.98 5.29
N THR A 44 0.45 -3.07 6.03
CA THR A 44 1.76 -3.57 6.47
C THR A 44 2.63 -3.96 5.27
N ALA A 45 2.06 -4.67 4.28
CA ALA A 45 2.77 -5.02 3.06
C ALA A 45 3.18 -3.78 2.25
N TYR A 46 2.33 -2.76 2.16
CA TYR A 46 2.67 -1.48 1.52
C TYR A 46 3.81 -0.77 2.23
N GLU A 47 3.76 -0.69 3.56
CA GLU A 47 4.81 -0.06 4.36
C GLU A 47 6.16 -0.74 4.13
N LEU A 48 6.20 -2.07 4.16
CA LEU A 48 7.41 -2.85 3.90
C LEU A 48 7.89 -2.68 2.46
N ALA A 49 6.97 -2.68 1.48
CA ALA A 49 7.31 -2.47 0.08
C ALA A 49 7.92 -1.07 -0.17
N ILE A 50 7.37 -0.02 0.44
CA ILE A 50 7.90 1.34 0.38
C ILE A 50 9.32 1.39 0.97
N LYS A 51 9.55 0.77 2.14
CA LYS A 51 10.88 0.68 2.76
C LYS A 51 11.87 -0.01 1.83
N ASP A 52 11.51 -1.17 1.28
CA ASP A 52 12.36 -1.92 0.35
C ASP A 52 12.72 -1.10 -0.90
N ILE A 53 11.75 -0.38 -1.50
CA ILE A 53 11.98 0.45 -2.69
C ILE A 53 13.00 1.56 -2.42
N PHE A 54 12.85 2.29 -1.31
CA PHE A 54 13.77 3.38 -0.98
C PHE A 54 15.16 2.85 -0.54
N GLU A 55 15.21 1.76 0.21
CA GLU A 55 16.46 1.11 0.60
C GLU A 55 17.22 0.62 -0.64
N ASP A 56 16.57 -0.10 -1.54
CA ASP A 56 17.16 -0.61 -2.78
C ASP A 56 17.65 0.53 -3.69
N PHE A 57 16.86 1.59 -3.82
CA PHE A 57 17.27 2.77 -4.58
C PHE A 57 18.54 3.39 -4.00
N SER A 58 18.56 3.61 -2.69
CA SER A 58 19.66 4.28 -2.00
C SER A 58 20.93 3.44 -1.99
N LYS A 59 20.84 2.13 -1.80
CA LYS A 59 21.96 1.19 -1.89
C LYS A 59 22.62 1.19 -3.27
N ARG A 60 21.82 1.29 -4.34
CA ARG A 60 22.37 1.41 -5.71
C ARG A 60 23.16 2.70 -5.93
N LYS A 61 22.94 3.73 -5.11
CA LYS A 61 23.73 4.98 -5.17
C LYS A 61 24.98 4.89 -4.33
N HIS A 62 24.85 4.46 -3.07
CA HIS A 62 25.96 4.25 -2.16
C HIS A 62 25.52 3.45 -0.94
N ASN A 63 26.34 2.50 -0.47
CA ASN A 63 25.99 1.64 0.65
C ASN A 63 25.68 2.42 1.94
N VAL A 64 26.47 3.45 2.27
CA VAL A 64 26.24 4.29 3.47
C VAL A 64 24.88 4.99 3.37
N PHE A 65 24.51 5.48 2.19
CA PHE A 65 23.20 6.09 1.96
C PHE A 65 22.07 5.06 2.13
N GLY A 66 22.27 3.82 1.67
CA GLY A 66 21.31 2.74 1.92
C GLY A 66 21.12 2.45 3.41
N CYS A 67 22.19 2.41 4.19
CA CYS A 67 22.11 2.22 5.65
C CYS A 67 21.38 3.39 6.34
N PHE A 68 21.64 4.63 5.94
CA PHE A 68 20.96 5.81 6.44
C PHE A 68 19.45 5.74 6.17
N VAL A 69 19.05 5.45 4.93
CA VAL A 69 17.64 5.34 4.52
C VAL A 69 16.93 4.22 5.26
N LYS A 70 17.56 3.04 5.41
CA LYS A 70 17.03 1.93 6.20
C LYS A 70 16.73 2.35 7.63
N THR A 71 17.65 3.04 8.28
CA THR A 71 17.47 3.52 9.66
C THR A 71 16.37 4.59 9.74
N THR A 72 16.36 5.54 8.81
CA THR A 72 15.38 6.63 8.75
C THR A 72 13.95 6.09 8.58
N TYR A 73 13.75 5.13 7.68
CA TYR A 73 12.42 4.56 7.42
C TYR A 73 12.06 3.36 8.30
N SER A 74 12.92 2.94 9.23
CA SER A 74 12.60 1.86 10.17
C SER A 74 11.31 2.11 10.94
N ARG A 75 10.99 3.38 11.25
CA ARG A 75 9.86 3.84 12.07
C ARG A 75 8.73 4.50 11.27
N LEU A 76 8.46 4.07 10.03
CA LEU A 76 7.36 4.64 9.23
C LEU A 76 5.99 4.49 9.90
N ASN A 77 5.74 3.35 10.56
CA ASN A 77 4.58 3.08 11.43
C ASN A 77 3.23 3.57 10.85
N GLY A 78 2.90 3.19 9.62
CA GLY A 78 1.63 3.53 8.99
C GLY A 78 1.50 4.95 8.43
N ARG A 79 2.54 5.78 8.51
CA ARG A 79 2.57 7.12 7.88
C ARG A 79 2.90 7.01 6.40
N ILE A 80 2.01 6.37 5.65
CA ILE A 80 2.20 6.06 4.24
C ILE A 80 1.04 6.54 3.36
N LYS A 81 0.25 7.55 3.81
CA LYS A 81 -0.71 8.20 2.92
C LYS A 81 0.00 8.78 1.70
N TYR A 82 -0.70 8.89 0.58
CA TYR A 82 -0.12 9.39 -0.67
C TYR A 82 0.64 10.72 -0.48
N GLN A 83 0.07 11.66 0.26
CA GLN A 83 0.70 12.96 0.50
C GLN A 83 2.01 12.82 1.27
N GLU A 84 2.07 11.94 2.29
CA GLU A 84 3.29 11.66 3.06
C GLU A 84 4.37 11.04 2.18
N ILE A 85 4.01 10.07 1.34
CA ILE A 85 4.95 9.46 0.39
C ILE A 85 5.49 10.52 -0.57
N LYS A 86 4.61 11.35 -1.14
CA LYS A 86 4.96 12.35 -2.13
C LYS A 86 5.86 13.45 -1.55
N ASP A 87 5.40 14.11 -0.47
CA ASP A 87 6.01 15.37 -0.01
C ASP A 87 7.13 15.15 1.01
N ASN A 88 7.06 14.09 1.81
CA ASN A 88 8.05 13.83 2.85
C ASN A 88 9.07 12.77 2.45
N MET A 89 8.70 11.80 1.60
CA MET A 89 9.62 10.74 1.21
C MET A 89 10.23 11.00 -0.18
N VAL A 90 9.42 11.02 -1.23
CA VAL A 90 9.94 11.14 -2.61
C VAL A 90 10.62 12.49 -2.83
N LYS A 91 10.03 13.58 -2.34
CA LYS A 91 10.59 14.93 -2.47
C LYS A 91 11.98 15.06 -1.85
N SER A 92 12.28 14.32 -0.78
CA SER A 92 13.62 14.31 -0.15
C SER A 92 14.74 13.79 -1.08
N TYR A 93 14.37 13.07 -2.15
CA TYR A 93 15.30 12.61 -3.18
C TYR A 93 15.45 13.60 -4.35
N GLY A 94 14.73 14.73 -4.31
CA GLY A 94 14.79 15.83 -5.26
C GLY A 94 13.64 15.86 -6.26
N ASP A 95 13.44 17.04 -6.87
CA ASP A 95 12.30 17.34 -7.75
C ASP A 95 12.18 16.41 -8.96
N LYS A 96 13.30 15.93 -9.48
CA LYS A 96 13.31 14.96 -10.59
C LYS A 96 12.54 13.69 -10.26
N TYR A 97 12.71 13.17 -9.05
CA TYR A 97 12.01 11.95 -8.62
C TYR A 97 10.57 12.23 -8.25
N LEU A 98 10.30 13.41 -7.66
CA LEU A 98 8.94 13.87 -7.41
C LEU A 98 8.13 13.97 -8.71
N GLN A 99 8.65 14.63 -9.75
CA GLN A 99 7.98 14.74 -11.04
C GLN A 99 7.76 13.37 -11.69
N LYS A 100 8.75 12.46 -11.61
CA LYS A 100 8.59 11.08 -12.10
C LYS A 100 7.48 10.34 -11.36
N PHE A 101 7.45 10.45 -10.02
CA PHE A 101 6.42 9.77 -9.22
C PHE A 101 5.02 10.28 -9.56
N VAL A 102 4.84 11.60 -9.63
CA VAL A 102 3.55 12.20 -10.01
C VAL A 102 3.12 11.72 -11.40
N SER A 103 4.01 11.79 -12.40
CA SER A 103 3.71 11.32 -13.76
C SER A 103 3.34 9.82 -13.80
N LYS A 104 4.08 8.96 -13.10
CA LYS A 104 3.78 7.52 -13.05
C LYS A 104 2.46 7.24 -12.33
N LYS A 105 2.19 7.94 -11.21
CA LYS A 105 0.93 7.88 -10.49
C LYS A 105 -0.24 8.31 -11.40
N ASP A 106 -0.09 9.40 -12.17
CA ASP A 106 -1.15 9.88 -13.06
C ASP A 106 -1.50 8.85 -14.13
N LEU A 107 -0.48 8.21 -14.75
CA LEU A 107 -0.71 7.12 -15.71
C LEU A 107 -1.48 5.94 -15.06
N LYS A 108 -1.08 5.51 -13.86
CA LYS A 108 -1.78 4.44 -13.14
C LYS A 108 -3.19 4.85 -12.73
N SER A 109 -3.37 6.11 -12.28
CA SER A 109 -4.70 6.66 -11.94
C SER A 109 -5.65 6.63 -13.13
N GLN A 110 -5.16 6.99 -14.32
CA GLN A 110 -5.97 6.95 -15.54
C GLN A 110 -6.42 5.53 -15.89
N VAL A 111 -5.51 4.55 -15.79
CA VAL A 111 -5.85 3.14 -16.01
C VAL A 111 -6.88 2.67 -15.00
N VAL A 112 -6.65 2.91 -13.70
CA VAL A 112 -7.60 2.52 -12.63
C VAL A 112 -8.96 3.18 -12.82
N PHE A 113 -9.00 4.47 -13.16
CA PHE A 113 -10.26 5.17 -13.40
C PHE A 113 -11.03 4.57 -14.58
N THR A 114 -10.34 4.21 -15.65
CA THR A 114 -10.97 3.62 -16.85
C THR A 114 -11.49 2.20 -16.59
N THR A 115 -10.77 1.39 -15.79
CA THR A 115 -11.13 -0.03 -15.59
C THR A 115 -12.03 -0.24 -14.37
N GLU A 116 -11.81 0.52 -13.30
CA GLU A 116 -12.45 0.32 -12.00
C GLU A 116 -13.43 1.42 -11.61
N HIS A 117 -13.44 2.54 -12.36
CA HIS A 117 -14.28 3.73 -12.11
C HIS A 117 -14.11 4.35 -10.72
N VAL A 118 -12.89 4.29 -10.17
CA VAL A 118 -12.51 4.87 -8.87
C VAL A 118 -11.22 5.66 -8.95
N ASP A 119 -11.01 6.58 -8.01
CA ASP A 119 -9.76 7.30 -7.86
C ASP A 119 -8.71 6.45 -7.13
N LEU A 120 -7.52 6.29 -7.71
CA LEU A 120 -6.43 5.48 -7.17
C LEU A 120 -5.97 6.00 -5.79
N VAL A 121 -5.78 7.32 -5.66
CA VAL A 121 -5.24 7.92 -4.44
C VAL A 121 -6.26 7.84 -3.32
N GLN A 122 -7.52 8.19 -3.60
CA GLN A 122 -8.60 8.09 -2.63
C GLN A 122 -8.80 6.65 -2.15
N THR A 123 -8.76 5.68 -3.07
CA THR A 123 -8.90 4.25 -2.75
C THR A 123 -7.75 3.75 -1.86
N TYR A 124 -6.52 4.12 -2.21
CA TYR A 124 -5.33 3.80 -1.41
C TYR A 124 -5.40 4.41 -0.01
N ASP A 125 -5.67 5.71 0.09
CA ASP A 125 -5.74 6.42 1.37
C ASP A 125 -6.91 5.94 2.23
N SER A 126 -8.02 5.51 1.62
CA SER A 126 -9.17 4.91 2.33
C SER A 126 -8.78 3.58 3.01
N LEU A 127 -7.97 2.73 2.35
CA LEU A 127 -7.47 1.50 2.96
C LEU A 127 -6.53 1.79 4.13
N VAL A 128 -5.62 2.77 3.97
CA VAL A 128 -4.70 3.19 5.04
C VAL A 128 -5.46 3.73 6.25
N LEU A 129 -6.51 4.55 6.00
CA LEU A 129 -7.37 5.07 7.05
C LEU A 129 -8.19 3.96 7.71
N GLY A 130 -8.74 3.03 6.93
CA GLY A 130 -9.49 1.87 7.41
C GLY A 130 -8.67 1.01 8.38
N ARG A 131 -7.41 0.73 8.02
CA ARG A 131 -6.47 0.05 8.93
C ARG A 131 -6.30 0.80 10.24
N HIS A 132 -6.11 2.12 10.18
CA HIS A 132 -5.94 2.93 11.38
C HIS A 132 -7.17 2.86 12.28
N THR A 133 -8.36 3.04 11.70
CA THR A 133 -9.63 2.96 12.43
C THR A 133 -9.81 1.58 13.06
N PHE A 134 -9.59 0.50 12.31
CA PHE A 134 -9.75 -0.87 12.82
C PHE A 134 -8.83 -1.17 14.00
N VAL A 135 -7.56 -0.77 13.93
CA VAL A 135 -6.59 -1.03 15.03
C VAL A 135 -6.94 -0.26 16.30
N HIS A 136 -7.53 0.93 16.19
CA HIS A 136 -7.85 1.76 17.36
C HIS A 136 -9.25 1.56 17.92
N SER A 137 -10.24 1.22 17.08
CA SER A 137 -11.64 1.11 17.51
C SER A 137 -12.24 -0.31 17.37
N GLY A 138 -11.52 -1.22 16.73
CA GLY A 138 -12.03 -2.56 16.41
C GLY A 138 -13.09 -2.58 15.29
N ASN A 139 -13.48 -1.42 14.77
CA ASN A 139 -14.51 -1.30 13.73
C ASN A 139 -13.91 -0.87 12.40
N LEU A 140 -14.35 -1.52 11.33
CA LEU A 140 -14.03 -1.15 9.98
C LEU A 140 -15.28 -0.70 9.23
N THR A 141 -15.21 0.41 8.52
CA THR A 141 -16.33 0.97 7.74
C THR A 141 -16.44 0.42 6.32
N MET A 142 -15.51 -0.45 5.92
CA MET A 142 -15.50 -1.11 4.60
C MET A 142 -15.80 -2.61 4.72
N THR A 143 -16.42 -3.17 3.70
CA THR A 143 -16.68 -4.60 3.56
C THR A 143 -15.40 -5.37 3.21
N LEU A 144 -15.42 -6.71 3.38
CA LEU A 144 -14.30 -7.56 2.95
C LEU A 144 -14.01 -7.41 1.45
N THR A 145 -15.04 -7.35 0.62
CA THR A 145 -14.90 -7.16 -0.84
C THR A 145 -14.24 -5.82 -1.17
N GLU A 146 -14.64 -4.74 -0.48
CA GLU A 146 -14.00 -3.43 -0.64
C GLU A 146 -12.56 -3.42 -0.16
N ALA A 147 -12.24 -4.04 0.98
CA ALA A 147 -10.87 -4.14 1.48
C ALA A 147 -9.94 -4.86 0.49
N ILE A 148 -10.40 -5.98 -0.07
CA ILE A 148 -9.66 -6.73 -1.10
C ILE A 148 -9.48 -5.90 -2.39
N ARG A 149 -10.55 -5.24 -2.84
CA ARG A 149 -10.51 -4.39 -4.02
C ARG A 149 -9.55 -3.21 -3.81
N TYR A 150 -9.63 -2.53 -2.66
CA TYR A 150 -8.76 -1.39 -2.34
C TYR A 150 -7.29 -1.80 -2.22
N TYR A 151 -7.03 -2.96 -1.67
CA TYR A 151 -5.70 -3.55 -1.68
C TYR A 151 -5.19 -3.79 -3.12
N THR A 152 -6.00 -4.40 -3.97
CA THR A 152 -5.59 -4.68 -5.35
C THR A 152 -5.31 -3.42 -6.14
N ILE A 153 -6.14 -2.40 -6.00
CA ILE A 153 -5.98 -1.09 -6.65
C ILE A 153 -4.77 -0.35 -6.04
N GLY A 154 -4.64 -0.34 -4.73
CA GLY A 154 -3.56 0.37 -4.03
C GLY A 154 -2.16 -0.13 -4.38
N LYS A 155 -2.00 -1.40 -4.79
CA LYS A 155 -0.73 -1.92 -5.34
C LYS A 155 -0.22 -1.07 -6.52
N GLN A 156 -1.11 -0.44 -7.30
CA GLN A 156 -0.71 0.40 -8.44
C GLN A 156 0.06 1.65 -8.01
N LEU A 157 -0.25 2.21 -6.83
CA LEU A 157 0.52 3.34 -6.28
C LEU A 157 1.94 2.92 -5.89
N ILE A 158 2.10 1.74 -5.30
CA ILE A 158 3.42 1.19 -4.94
C ILE A 158 4.24 0.87 -6.19
N ILE A 159 3.59 0.35 -7.23
CA ILE A 159 4.24 0.12 -8.53
C ILE A 159 4.70 1.46 -9.16
N ALA A 160 3.87 2.50 -9.10
CA ALA A 160 4.23 3.83 -9.58
C ALA A 160 5.45 4.40 -8.83
N LEU A 161 5.53 4.19 -7.51
CA LEU A 161 6.68 4.57 -6.69
C LEU A 161 7.96 3.84 -7.14
N ASP A 162 7.90 2.51 -7.29
CA ASP A 162 9.05 1.72 -7.77
C ASP A 162 9.51 2.17 -9.17
N GLU A 163 8.57 2.38 -10.10
CA GLU A 163 8.88 2.88 -11.43
C GLU A 163 9.56 4.26 -11.41
N ALA A 164 9.16 5.14 -10.50
CA ALA A 164 9.76 6.47 -10.34
C ALA A 164 11.18 6.40 -9.75
N MET A 165 11.42 5.47 -8.84
CA MET A 165 12.72 5.27 -8.17
C MET A 165 13.68 4.37 -8.98
N LYS A 166 13.27 3.80 -10.12
CA LYS A 166 14.17 3.18 -11.11
C LYS A 166 14.98 4.23 -11.87
N ARG A 167 16.15 3.79 -12.36
CA ARG A 167 17.04 4.64 -13.22
C ARG A 167 16.38 4.93 -14.57
#